data_cfce91459f1af3cd0a16b7d98e24920c
#
_entry.id   cfce91459f1af3cd0a16b7d98e24920c
#
_cell.length_a   1.000
_cell.length_b   1.000
_cell.length_c   1.000
_cell.angle_alpha   90.00
_cell.angle_beta   90.00
_cell.angle_gamma   90.00
#
_symmetry.space_group_name_H-M   'P 1'
#
loop_
_entity.id
_entity.type
_entity.pdbx_description
1 polymer ?
#
loop_
_entity_poly.entity_id
_entity_poly.type
_entity_poly.pdbx_seq_one_letter_code
_entity_poly.pdbx_strand_id
1 'polypeptide(L)'
;MSGSQKTLRVFGILELLLAIGGAVFAITSGEPVSWVSVVASLLAAYLLLAAAKDARKAGGAWAITLLELILSILSTILAFAGGSADGGVIVGSAVAILVNLIAFIAANNVKKQGKNM
;
A
#
# COMPACT_ATOMS: atom_id res chain seq x y z
N MET A 1 -11.00 18.75 0.75
CA MET A 1 -10.50 17.35 0.65
C MET A 1 -11.66 16.39 0.85
N SER A 2 -11.86 15.47 -0.10
CA SER A 2 -12.93 14.46 -0.01
C SER A 2 -12.59 13.37 1.01
N GLY A 3 -13.59 12.55 1.37
CA GLY A 3 -13.36 11.39 2.24
C GLY A 3 -12.34 10.41 1.68
N SER A 4 -12.38 10.15 0.37
CA SER A 4 -11.42 9.28 -0.30
C SER A 4 -10.01 9.87 -0.29
N GLN A 5 -9.86 11.19 -0.45
CA GLN A 5 -8.56 11.86 -0.31
C GLN A 5 -8.01 11.76 1.11
N LYS A 6 -8.86 11.89 2.13
CA LYS A 6 -8.46 11.69 3.54
C LYS A 6 -7.98 10.26 3.77
N THR A 7 -8.66 9.28 3.19
CA THR A 7 -8.24 7.87 3.25
C THR A 7 -6.86 7.68 2.64
N LEU A 8 -6.61 8.23 1.45
CA LEU A 8 -5.30 8.13 0.81
C LEU A 8 -4.21 8.82 1.63
N ARG A 9 -4.53 9.93 2.30
CA ARG A 9 -3.58 10.61 3.19
C ARG A 9 -3.18 9.71 4.35
N VAL A 10 -4.14 9.06 4.98
CA VAL A 10 -3.87 8.14 6.09
C VAL A 10 -2.99 6.98 5.60
N PHE A 11 -3.33 6.34 4.49
CA PHE A 11 -2.52 5.24 3.94
C PHE A 11 -1.13 5.71 3.52
N GLY A 12 -1.01 6.90 2.95
CA GLY A 12 0.29 7.46 2.59
C GLY A 12 1.19 7.67 3.80
N ILE A 13 0.64 8.20 4.89
CA ILE A 13 1.37 8.38 6.15
C ILE A 13 1.76 7.02 6.74
N LEU A 14 0.86 6.04 6.72
CA LEU A 14 1.15 4.68 7.21
C LEU A 14 2.27 4.02 6.39
N GLU A 15 2.26 4.16 5.07
CA GLU A 15 3.32 3.64 4.20
C GLU A 15 4.67 4.27 4.55
N LEU A 16 4.68 5.58 4.78
CA LEU A 16 5.89 6.31 5.16
C LEU A 16 6.44 5.80 6.49
N LEU A 17 5.56 5.66 7.50
CA LEU A 17 5.95 5.15 8.82
C LEU A 17 6.45 3.71 8.75
N LEU A 18 5.82 2.86 7.96
CA LEU A 18 6.24 1.48 7.77
C LEU A 18 7.60 1.38 7.08
N ALA A 19 7.86 2.23 6.09
CA ALA A 19 9.15 2.27 5.40
C ALA A 19 10.28 2.65 6.36
N ILE A 20 10.10 3.73 7.12
CA ILE A 20 11.09 4.21 8.07
C ILE A 20 11.23 3.22 9.24
N GLY A 21 10.12 2.79 9.82
CA GLY A 21 10.10 1.86 10.95
C GLY A 21 10.70 0.51 10.60
N GLY A 22 10.39 -0.02 9.42
CA GLY A 22 10.95 -1.28 8.95
C GLY A 22 12.45 -1.20 8.75
N ALA A 23 12.95 -0.11 8.17
CA ALA A 23 14.39 0.09 7.98
C ALA A 23 15.12 0.20 9.34
N VAL A 24 14.58 0.98 10.26
CA VAL A 24 15.17 1.14 11.61
C VAL A 24 15.16 -0.19 12.35
N PHE A 25 14.06 -0.91 12.31
CA PHE A 25 13.93 -2.22 12.95
C PHE A 25 14.96 -3.23 12.40
N ALA A 26 15.12 -3.28 11.08
CA ALA A 26 16.10 -4.17 10.45
C ALA A 26 17.53 -3.82 10.87
N ILE A 27 17.88 -2.54 10.90
CA ILE A 27 19.21 -2.07 11.31
C ILE A 27 19.47 -2.42 12.77
N THR A 28 18.51 -2.16 13.68
CA THR A 28 18.68 -2.42 15.12
C THR A 28 18.67 -3.90 15.44
N SER A 29 18.00 -4.72 14.64
CA SER A 29 17.95 -6.19 14.81
C SER A 29 19.13 -6.91 14.16
N GLY A 30 20.01 -6.20 13.47
CA GLY A 30 21.12 -6.80 12.73
C GLY A 30 20.70 -7.55 11.47
N GLU A 31 19.48 -7.36 11.01
CA GLU A 31 18.98 -7.99 9.79
C GLU A 31 19.30 -7.13 8.56
N PRO A 32 19.45 -7.75 7.37
CA PRO A 32 19.67 -6.98 6.17
C PRO A 32 18.44 -6.12 5.83
N VAL A 33 18.66 -4.86 5.44
CA VAL A 33 17.59 -3.96 5.02
C VAL A 33 17.21 -4.27 3.58
N SER A 34 15.93 -4.50 3.33
CA SER A 34 15.42 -4.62 1.97
C SER A 34 15.21 -3.23 1.37
N TRP A 35 16.24 -2.68 0.75
CA TRP A 35 16.19 -1.35 0.16
C TRP A 35 15.14 -1.24 -0.95
N VAL A 36 14.90 -2.32 -1.68
CA VAL A 36 13.84 -2.36 -2.69
C VAL A 36 12.47 -2.12 -2.05
N SER A 37 12.18 -2.80 -0.93
CA SER A 37 10.93 -2.60 -0.19
C SER A 37 10.82 -1.19 0.38
N VAL A 38 11.91 -0.65 0.93
CA VAL A 38 11.93 0.70 1.49
C VAL A 38 11.63 1.73 0.39
N VAL A 39 12.30 1.63 -0.75
CA VAL A 39 12.10 2.55 -1.89
C VAL A 39 10.67 2.42 -2.42
N ALA A 40 10.16 1.19 -2.56
CA ALA A 40 8.79 0.96 -3.03
C ALA A 40 7.77 1.59 -2.09
N SER A 41 7.94 1.43 -0.78
CA SER A 41 7.03 2.04 0.21
C SER A 41 7.11 3.55 0.23
N LEU A 42 8.31 4.13 0.07
CA LEU A 42 8.46 5.58 -0.02
C LEU A 42 7.80 6.14 -1.29
N LEU A 43 7.94 5.44 -2.42
CA LEU A 43 7.29 5.82 -3.66
C LEU A 43 5.77 5.75 -3.52
N ALA A 44 5.25 4.67 -2.91
CA ALA A 44 3.83 4.52 -2.65
C ALA A 44 3.31 5.65 -1.76
N ALA A 45 4.04 5.98 -0.69
CA ALA A 45 3.68 7.09 0.20
C ALA A 45 3.60 8.41 -0.56
N TYR A 46 4.59 8.69 -1.40
CA TYR A 46 4.60 9.91 -2.21
C TYR A 46 3.39 10.00 -3.13
N LEU A 47 3.10 8.92 -3.86
CA LEU A 47 1.99 8.89 -4.81
C LEU A 47 0.63 9.02 -4.11
N LEU A 48 0.45 8.38 -2.96
CA LEU A 48 -0.79 8.48 -2.19
C LEU A 48 -0.97 9.88 -1.61
N LEU A 49 0.08 10.47 -1.06
CA LEU A 49 0.01 11.82 -0.50
C LEU A 49 -0.19 12.88 -1.58
N ALA A 50 0.40 12.70 -2.76
CA ALA A 50 0.18 13.61 -3.89
C ALA A 50 -1.28 13.59 -4.33
N ALA A 51 -1.89 12.41 -4.44
CA ALA A 51 -3.31 12.27 -4.77
C ALA A 51 -4.23 12.86 -3.68
N ALA A 52 -3.84 12.71 -2.42
CA ALA A 52 -4.57 13.30 -1.31
C ALA A 52 -4.60 14.82 -1.36
N LYS A 53 -3.54 15.44 -1.85
CA LYS A 53 -3.48 16.90 -2.02
C LYS A 53 -4.18 17.38 -3.29
N ASP A 54 -4.06 16.63 -4.38
CA ASP A 54 -4.59 17.03 -5.69
C ASP A 54 -5.14 15.79 -6.39
N ALA A 55 -6.46 15.75 -6.51
CA ALA A 55 -7.16 14.62 -7.14
C ALA A 55 -6.72 14.38 -8.58
N ARG A 56 -6.21 15.39 -9.27
CA ARG A 56 -5.72 15.25 -10.65
C ARG A 56 -4.46 14.39 -10.73
N LYS A 57 -3.77 14.19 -9.61
CA LYS A 57 -2.55 13.36 -9.50
C LYS A 57 -2.85 11.93 -9.05
N ALA A 58 -4.10 11.51 -9.10
CA ALA A 58 -4.51 10.20 -8.58
C ALA A 58 -4.09 9.02 -9.47
N GLY A 59 -3.65 9.26 -10.71
CA GLY A 59 -3.22 8.17 -11.60
C GLY A 59 -2.11 7.30 -11.02
N GLY A 60 -1.11 7.93 -10.39
CA GLY A 60 -0.03 7.20 -9.72
C GLY A 60 -0.52 6.41 -8.51
N ALA A 61 -1.38 7.02 -7.69
CA ALA A 61 -1.97 6.34 -6.54
C ALA A 61 -2.83 5.15 -6.98
N TRP A 62 -3.60 5.31 -8.03
CA TRP A 62 -4.41 4.23 -8.60
C TRP A 62 -3.53 3.07 -9.05
N ALA A 63 -2.46 3.37 -9.79
CA ALA A 63 -1.55 2.35 -10.30
C ALA A 63 -0.83 1.60 -9.17
N ILE A 64 -0.32 2.31 -8.16
CA ILE A 64 0.44 1.68 -7.09
C ILE A 64 -0.47 0.85 -6.16
N THR A 65 -1.68 1.30 -5.87
CA THR A 65 -2.63 0.53 -5.06
C THR A 65 -3.11 -0.71 -5.79
N LEU A 66 -3.32 -0.61 -7.10
CA LEU A 66 -3.66 -1.78 -7.93
C LEU A 66 -2.52 -2.80 -7.92
N LEU A 67 -1.28 -2.35 -8.09
CA LEU A 67 -0.11 -3.22 -8.05
C LEU A 67 0.03 -3.92 -6.70
N GLU A 68 -0.11 -3.18 -5.59
CA GLU A 68 -0.03 -3.75 -4.25
C GLU A 68 -1.14 -4.76 -3.99
N LEU A 69 -2.36 -4.50 -4.48
CA LEU A 69 -3.48 -5.43 -4.37
C LEU A 69 -3.18 -6.73 -5.13
N ILE A 70 -2.71 -6.62 -6.36
CA ILE A 70 -2.35 -7.79 -7.17
C ILE A 70 -1.24 -8.60 -6.50
N LEU A 71 -0.20 -7.92 -5.99
CA LEU A 71 0.91 -8.58 -5.32
C LEU A 71 0.47 -9.29 -4.04
N SER A 72 -0.44 -8.70 -3.25
CA SER A 72 -0.94 -9.35 -2.05
C SER A 72 -1.79 -10.58 -2.38
N ILE A 73 -2.57 -10.54 -3.45
CA ILE A 73 -3.33 -11.71 -3.92
C ILE A 73 -2.38 -12.82 -4.40
N LEU A 74 -1.37 -12.47 -5.20
CA LEU A 74 -0.38 -13.43 -5.69
C LEU A 74 0.41 -14.05 -4.54
N SER A 75 0.84 -13.26 -3.57
CA SER A 75 1.56 -13.74 -2.38
C SER A 75 0.72 -14.74 -1.59
N THR A 76 -0.58 -14.47 -1.46
CA THR A 76 -1.52 -15.37 -0.80
C THR A 76 -1.63 -16.69 -1.54
N ILE A 77 -1.81 -16.65 -2.85
CA ILE A 77 -1.90 -17.85 -3.69
C ILE A 77 -0.62 -18.69 -3.56
N LEU A 78 0.55 -18.05 -3.62
CA LEU A 78 1.83 -18.74 -3.50
C LEU A 78 2.01 -19.38 -2.12
N ALA A 79 1.57 -18.71 -1.06
CA ALA A 79 1.63 -19.26 0.30
C ALA A 79 0.76 -20.52 0.43
N PHE A 80 -0.46 -20.50 -0.12
CA PHE A 80 -1.33 -21.67 -0.12
C PHE A 80 -0.76 -22.81 -0.99
N ALA A 81 -0.28 -22.48 -2.18
CA ALA A 81 0.28 -23.46 -3.10
C ALA A 81 1.57 -24.10 -2.55
N GLY A 82 2.36 -23.32 -1.81
CA GLY A 82 3.60 -23.81 -1.18
C GLY A 82 3.39 -24.57 0.12
N GLY A 83 2.16 -24.70 0.61
CA GLY A 83 1.85 -25.40 1.86
C GLY A 83 2.30 -24.67 3.12
N SER A 84 2.67 -23.39 3.00
CA SER A 84 3.13 -22.57 4.12
C SER A 84 2.02 -21.74 4.78
N ALA A 85 0.77 -21.95 4.39
CA ALA A 85 -0.36 -21.21 4.93
C ALA A 85 -0.82 -21.79 6.26
N ASP A 86 -0.38 -21.17 7.37
CA ASP A 86 -0.91 -21.44 8.71
C ASP A 86 -1.98 -20.40 9.07
N GLY A 87 -2.51 -20.48 10.30
CA GLY A 87 -3.55 -19.54 10.76
C GLY A 87 -3.09 -18.09 10.74
N GLY A 88 -1.84 -17.81 11.08
CA GLY A 88 -1.26 -16.47 11.03
C GLY A 88 -1.14 -15.93 9.61
N VAL A 89 -0.70 -16.78 8.68
CA VAL A 89 -0.62 -16.42 7.25
C VAL A 89 -1.99 -16.15 6.68
N ILE A 90 -2.99 -16.97 7.01
CA ILE A 90 -4.37 -16.77 6.53
C ILE A 90 -4.93 -15.43 7.01
N VAL A 91 -4.82 -15.13 8.29
CA VAL A 91 -5.30 -13.87 8.87
C VAL A 91 -4.53 -12.67 8.30
N GLY A 92 -3.20 -12.75 8.26
CA GLY A 92 -2.37 -11.68 7.72
C GLY A 92 -2.66 -11.38 6.26
N SER A 93 -2.85 -12.43 5.45
CA SER A 93 -3.19 -12.28 4.03
C SER A 93 -4.57 -11.65 3.84
N ALA A 94 -5.56 -12.08 4.62
CA ALA A 94 -6.91 -11.51 4.55
C ALA A 94 -6.89 -10.02 4.91
N VAL A 95 -6.19 -9.64 5.96
CA VAL A 95 -6.04 -8.24 6.38
C VAL A 95 -5.33 -7.43 5.29
N ALA A 96 -4.23 -7.94 4.74
CA ALA A 96 -3.47 -7.25 3.69
C ALA A 96 -4.32 -7.00 2.44
N ILE A 97 -5.08 -8.01 1.99
CA ILE A 97 -5.96 -7.87 0.84
C ILE A 97 -7.05 -6.84 1.09
N LEU A 98 -7.69 -6.86 2.27
CA LEU A 98 -8.73 -5.91 2.64
C LEU A 98 -8.19 -4.48 2.69
N VAL A 99 -7.03 -4.27 3.30
CA VAL A 99 -6.39 -2.95 3.40
C VAL A 99 -6.05 -2.43 2.01
N ASN A 100 -5.44 -3.25 1.17
CA ASN A 100 -5.08 -2.86 -0.20
C ASN A 100 -6.32 -2.61 -1.05
N LEU A 101 -7.40 -3.37 -0.86
CA LEU A 101 -8.66 -3.14 -1.55
C LEU A 101 -9.28 -1.79 -1.17
N ILE A 102 -9.30 -1.46 0.12
CA ILE A 102 -9.80 -0.16 0.60
C ILE A 102 -8.99 0.98 0.00
N ALA A 103 -7.66 0.86 0.00
CA ALA A 103 -6.78 1.86 -0.60
C ALA A 103 -7.03 2.01 -2.10
N PHE A 104 -7.23 0.92 -2.81
CA PHE A 104 -7.51 0.93 -4.24
C PHE A 104 -8.87 1.60 -4.54
N ILE A 105 -9.90 1.27 -3.78
CA ILE A 105 -11.22 1.89 -3.95
C ILE A 105 -11.13 3.40 -3.72
N ALA A 106 -10.43 3.84 -2.67
CA ALA A 106 -10.21 5.24 -2.41
C ALA A 106 -9.45 5.93 -3.55
N ALA A 107 -8.40 5.31 -4.07
CA ALA A 107 -7.63 5.83 -5.20
C ALA A 107 -8.48 5.92 -6.46
N ASN A 108 -9.31 4.93 -6.73
CA ASN A 108 -10.22 4.92 -7.86
C ASN A 108 -11.24 6.06 -7.77
N ASN A 109 -11.79 6.30 -6.58
CA ASN A 109 -12.73 7.40 -6.35
C ASN A 109 -12.06 8.76 -6.55
N VAL A 110 -10.83 8.94 -6.05
CA VAL A 110 -10.08 10.19 -6.23
C VAL A 110 -9.72 10.39 -7.71
N LYS A 111 -9.36 9.32 -8.41
CA LYS A 111 -9.09 9.39 -9.85
C LYS A 111 -10.31 9.87 -10.63
N LYS A 112 -11.49 9.35 -10.33
CA LYS A 112 -12.76 9.81 -10.93
C LYS A 112 -13.04 11.27 -10.60
N GLN A 113 -12.81 11.67 -9.36
CA GLN A 113 -12.95 13.05 -8.91
C GLN A 113 -12.03 13.98 -9.70
N GLY A 114 -10.78 13.57 -9.92
CA GLY A 114 -9.81 14.34 -10.69
C GLY A 114 -10.20 14.52 -12.16
N LYS A 115 -10.87 13.55 -12.75
CA LYS A 115 -11.36 13.65 -14.15
C LYS A 115 -12.43 14.72 -14.33
N ASN A 116 -13.16 15.02 -13.26
CA ASN A 116 -14.26 15.98 -13.30
C ASN A 116 -13.83 17.40 -12.90
N MET A 117 -12.56 17.60 -12.70
CA MET A 117 -12.00 18.91 -12.29
C MET A 117 -11.55 19.72 -13.48
#